data_a44442c3624cd252813418d3ba12112f
#
_entry.id   a44442c3624cd252813418d3ba12112f
#
_cell.length_a   1.000
_cell.length_b   1.000
_cell.length_c   1.000
_cell.angle_alpha   90.00
_cell.angle_beta   90.00
_cell.angle_gamma   90.00
#
_symmetry.space_group_name_H-M   'P 1'
#
loop_
_entity.id
_entity.type
_entity.pdbx_description
1 polymer ?
#
loop_
_entity_poly.entity_id
_entity_poly.type
_entity_poly.pdbx_seq_one_letter_code
_entity_poly.pdbx_strand_id
1 'polypeptide(L)'
;MEILKNKRILNKKIKNANKIFIMAHKNLDLDALGSSIGMYKILKSRKKDCYLVIDDKTHELGVEKILKELDGCLDVITSDKIEANLSKNMKKNLLLILDTNKKDLVQSETALKLIPNKVIIDHHGVGKNTIKDAFIIRDDNTSSTCEMITNLIENYEIELDPYFATIILSGIVLDTNNFTLKTTAETYYAAYYLSSLGASAKKVQYLLKQDILEYTERQKLLTRLEVIDDKIAFTKATSSTIYRREDLAKIADTLLFFNNIESSFVIGKLDQDTVGVSARSLGNYNISKILEKLGGGGDEYNGACVFKKKSISQVEKLVKEQIKKQEGE
;
A
#
# COMPACT_ATOMS: atom_id res chain seq x y z
N MET A 1 15.39 11.40 -5.08
CA MET A 1 14.48 10.84 -4.07
C MET A 1 14.08 11.88 -3.05
N GLU A 2 12.79 12.08 -2.84
CA GLU A 2 12.24 13.13 -1.95
C GLU A 2 12.57 12.89 -0.48
N ILE A 3 12.69 11.63 -0.06
CA ILE A 3 12.99 11.30 1.34
C ILE A 3 14.38 11.86 1.77
N LEU A 4 15.39 11.78 0.92
CA LEU A 4 16.73 12.29 1.23
C LEU A 4 16.80 13.82 1.20
N LYS A 5 16.05 14.47 0.29
CA LYS A 5 15.92 15.94 0.28
C LYS A 5 15.32 16.48 1.58
N ASN A 6 14.36 15.76 2.14
CA ASN A 6 13.64 16.12 3.36
C ASN A 6 14.28 15.58 4.66
N LYS A 7 15.39 14.83 4.56
CA LYS A 7 16.08 14.19 5.68
C LYS A 7 16.38 15.13 6.83
N ARG A 8 16.81 16.37 6.53
CA ARG A 8 17.13 17.37 7.58
C ARG A 8 15.90 17.74 8.42
N ILE A 9 14.74 17.91 7.79
CA ILE A 9 13.49 18.24 8.49
C ILE A 9 13.01 17.04 9.30
N LEU A 10 13.03 15.84 8.72
CA LEU A 10 12.68 14.59 9.40
C LEU A 10 13.55 14.40 10.65
N ASN A 11 14.87 14.55 10.51
CA ASN A 11 15.82 14.46 11.62
C ASN A 11 15.53 15.47 12.75
N LYS A 12 15.19 16.72 12.40
CA LYS A 12 14.84 17.74 13.39
C LYS A 12 13.57 17.34 14.18
N LYS A 13 12.55 16.83 13.48
CA LYS A 13 11.31 16.36 14.11
C LYS A 13 11.56 15.15 15.03
N ILE A 14 12.31 14.14 14.55
CA ILE A 14 12.70 12.98 15.36
C ILE A 14 13.54 13.40 16.58
N LYS A 15 14.53 14.27 16.40
CA LYS A 15 15.37 14.76 17.50
C LYS A 15 14.55 15.43 18.60
N ASN A 16 13.58 16.25 18.22
CA ASN A 16 12.74 17.02 19.14
C ASN A 16 11.66 16.19 19.85
N ALA A 17 11.36 15.00 19.36
CA ALA A 17 10.36 14.13 19.95
C ALA A 17 10.92 13.33 21.13
N ASN A 18 10.10 13.23 22.20
CA ASN A 18 10.34 12.34 23.34
C ASN A 18 9.72 10.96 23.12
N LYS A 19 8.51 10.93 22.55
CA LYS A 19 7.78 9.72 22.21
C LYS A 19 7.43 9.74 20.73
N ILE A 20 7.60 8.63 20.06
CA ILE A 20 7.31 8.49 18.62
C ILE A 20 6.39 7.30 18.41
N PHE A 21 5.33 7.53 17.69
CA PHE A 21 4.36 6.50 17.31
C PHE A 21 4.44 6.30 15.80
N ILE A 22 4.52 5.06 15.38
CA ILE A 22 4.59 4.67 13.98
C ILE A 22 3.31 3.93 13.66
N MET A 23 2.57 4.34 12.65
CA MET A 23 1.43 3.60 12.12
C MET A 23 1.43 3.62 10.60
N ALA A 24 0.76 2.67 10.00
CA ALA A 24 0.52 2.61 8.57
C ALA A 24 -1.00 2.55 8.28
N HIS A 25 -1.38 2.03 7.12
CA HIS A 25 -2.80 1.83 6.79
C HIS A 25 -3.41 0.62 7.51
N LYS A 26 -4.76 0.58 7.56
CA LYS A 26 -5.56 -0.58 7.98
C LYS A 26 -5.28 -1.76 7.04
N ASN A 27 -5.46 -2.99 7.54
CA ASN A 27 -5.17 -4.22 6.78
C ASN A 27 -3.74 -4.20 6.24
N LEU A 28 -2.77 -4.19 7.15
CA LEU A 28 -1.35 -4.13 6.80
C LEU A 28 -0.98 -5.16 5.74
N ASP A 29 -0.26 -4.72 4.74
CA ASP A 29 0.49 -5.54 3.81
C ASP A 29 1.99 -5.54 4.14
N LEU A 30 2.80 -6.15 3.29
CA LEU A 30 4.24 -6.26 3.53
C LEU A 30 4.99 -4.92 3.34
N ASP A 31 4.48 -3.97 2.52
CA ASP A 31 5.10 -2.66 2.40
C ASP A 31 4.82 -1.80 3.63
N ALA A 32 3.57 -1.74 4.06
CA ALA A 32 3.16 -1.02 5.26
C ALA A 32 3.88 -1.51 6.52
N LEU A 33 3.95 -2.84 6.73
CA LEU A 33 4.66 -3.41 7.88
C LEU A 33 6.17 -3.29 7.74
N GLY A 34 6.73 -3.58 6.57
CA GLY A 34 8.17 -3.54 6.31
C GLY A 34 8.74 -2.14 6.49
N SER A 35 8.07 -1.13 5.93
CA SER A 35 8.47 0.28 6.11
C SER A 35 8.36 0.71 7.58
N SER A 36 7.30 0.28 8.29
CA SER A 36 7.12 0.57 9.72
C SER A 36 8.22 -0.05 10.58
N ILE A 37 8.58 -1.30 10.34
CA ILE A 37 9.69 -1.99 11.01
C ILE A 37 11.03 -1.33 10.68
N GLY A 38 11.29 -0.98 9.42
CA GLY A 38 12.50 -0.28 9.00
C GLY A 38 12.66 1.07 9.73
N MET A 39 11.60 1.86 9.79
CA MET A 39 11.60 3.13 10.55
C MET A 39 11.78 2.89 12.05
N TYR A 40 11.13 1.87 12.61
CA TYR A 40 11.32 1.47 14.02
C TYR A 40 12.79 1.16 14.31
N LYS A 41 13.48 0.39 13.46
CA LYS A 41 14.91 0.08 13.62
C LYS A 41 15.78 1.33 13.54
N ILE A 42 15.52 2.28 12.62
CA ILE A 42 16.18 3.58 12.56
C ILE A 42 16.01 4.36 13.88
N LEU A 43 14.83 4.35 14.46
CA LEU A 43 14.56 5.07 15.71
C LEU A 43 15.23 4.40 16.91
N LYS A 44 15.20 3.07 16.99
CA LYS A 44 15.87 2.31 18.06
C LYS A 44 17.39 2.45 18.04
N SER A 45 18.02 2.47 16.86
CA SER A 45 19.46 2.73 16.74
C SER A 45 19.85 4.11 17.30
N ARG A 46 18.90 5.07 17.25
CA ARG A 46 19.05 6.42 17.82
C ARG A 46 18.56 6.54 19.25
N LYS A 47 18.32 5.42 19.93
CA LYS A 47 17.83 5.35 21.32
C LYS A 47 16.54 6.15 21.53
N LYS A 48 15.65 6.19 20.53
CA LYS A 48 14.33 6.84 20.64
C LYS A 48 13.33 5.89 21.28
N ASP A 49 12.46 6.47 22.11
CA ASP A 49 11.31 5.77 22.67
C ASP A 49 10.20 5.79 21.61
N CYS A 50 9.93 4.64 21.02
CA CYS A 50 9.01 4.51 19.89
C CYS A 50 8.20 3.23 19.94
N TYR A 51 6.98 3.30 19.40
CA TYR A 51 5.98 2.25 19.39
C TYR A 51 5.43 2.07 17.99
N LEU A 52 5.17 0.82 17.60
CA LEU A 52 4.33 0.47 16.45
C LEU A 52 2.88 0.45 16.90
N VAL A 53 2.00 1.17 16.23
CA VAL A 53 0.56 1.19 16.51
C VAL A 53 -0.13 0.25 15.52
N ILE A 54 -0.65 -0.87 16.02
CA ILE A 54 -1.32 -1.89 15.22
C ILE A 54 -2.62 -2.29 15.93
N ASP A 55 -3.75 -1.95 15.32
CA ASP A 55 -5.10 -2.18 15.87
C ASP A 55 -5.83 -3.32 15.19
N ASP A 56 -5.57 -3.55 13.90
CA ASP A 56 -6.29 -4.56 13.14
C ASP A 56 -5.94 -5.97 13.61
N LYS A 57 -6.94 -6.83 13.58
CA LYS A 57 -6.79 -8.25 13.90
C LYS A 57 -6.60 -9.13 12.67
N THR A 58 -6.84 -8.58 11.49
CA THR A 58 -6.74 -9.28 10.21
C THR A 58 -5.77 -8.56 9.31
N HIS A 59 -4.77 -9.28 8.85
CA HIS A 59 -3.72 -8.79 7.97
C HIS A 59 -3.49 -9.76 6.83
N GLU A 60 -2.69 -9.38 5.85
CA GLU A 60 -2.20 -10.34 4.88
C GLU A 60 -1.40 -11.47 5.57
N LEU A 61 -1.47 -12.68 5.01
CA LEU A 61 -0.85 -13.88 5.58
C LEU A 61 0.66 -13.70 5.89
N GLY A 62 1.37 -12.95 5.06
CA GLY A 62 2.79 -12.63 5.28
C GLY A 62 3.01 -11.77 6.51
N VAL A 63 2.15 -10.77 6.72
CA VAL A 63 2.16 -9.89 7.89
C VAL A 63 1.89 -10.66 9.17
N GLU A 64 0.88 -11.53 9.17
CA GLU A 64 0.56 -12.38 10.34
C GLU A 64 1.74 -13.26 10.75
N LYS A 65 2.44 -13.86 9.76
CA LYS A 65 3.66 -14.65 10.02
C LYS A 65 4.75 -13.82 10.67
N ILE A 66 5.01 -12.59 10.16
CA ILE A 66 6.02 -11.69 10.71
C ILE A 66 5.67 -11.28 12.13
N LEU A 67 4.43 -10.84 12.38
CA LEU A 67 3.99 -10.42 13.70
C LEU A 67 4.09 -11.55 14.72
N LYS A 68 3.76 -12.77 14.32
CA LYS A 68 3.91 -13.96 15.17
C LYS A 68 5.39 -14.29 15.44
N GLU A 69 6.26 -14.20 14.43
CA GLU A 69 7.70 -14.49 14.58
C GLU A 69 8.42 -13.42 15.42
N LEU A 70 7.92 -12.18 15.41
CA LEU A 70 8.49 -11.04 16.15
C LEU A 70 7.72 -10.69 17.44
N ASP A 71 6.84 -11.58 17.91
CA ASP A 71 6.10 -11.35 19.15
C ASP A 71 7.08 -11.13 20.32
N GLY A 72 6.84 -10.07 21.09
CA GLY A 72 7.72 -9.63 22.17
C GLY A 72 9.06 -8.98 21.74
N CYS A 73 9.38 -8.96 20.44
CA CYS A 73 10.60 -8.31 19.93
C CYS A 73 10.42 -6.85 19.52
N LEU A 74 9.19 -6.43 19.36
CA LEU A 74 8.80 -5.08 18.94
C LEU A 74 7.89 -4.44 19.99
N ASP A 75 8.03 -3.14 20.21
CA ASP A 75 7.12 -2.39 21.10
C ASP A 75 5.83 -2.07 20.34
N VAL A 76 4.94 -3.05 20.26
CA VAL A 76 3.62 -2.90 19.61
C VAL A 76 2.59 -2.48 20.64
N ILE A 77 1.78 -1.47 20.29
CA ILE A 77 0.64 -1.03 21.09
C ILE A 77 -0.62 -0.89 20.23
N THR A 78 -1.77 -1.01 20.88
CA THR A 78 -3.09 -0.73 20.31
C THR A 78 -3.56 0.69 20.61
N SER A 79 -4.57 1.18 19.91
CA SER A 79 -5.08 2.56 20.06
C SER A 79 -5.51 2.93 21.47
N ASP A 80 -6.02 2.00 22.25
CA ASP A 80 -6.43 2.18 23.64
C ASP A 80 -5.25 2.48 24.58
N LYS A 81 -4.04 2.08 24.20
CA LYS A 81 -2.81 2.31 24.98
C LYS A 81 -2.07 3.60 24.62
N ILE A 82 -2.50 4.33 23.59
CA ILE A 82 -1.81 5.52 23.11
C ILE A 82 -1.74 6.59 24.20
N GLU A 83 -2.88 6.94 24.81
CA GLU A 83 -2.93 8.00 25.82
C GLU A 83 -1.98 7.76 26.99
N ALA A 84 -1.90 6.51 27.48
CA ALA A 84 -1.02 6.12 28.58
C ALA A 84 0.48 6.24 28.22
N ASN A 85 0.82 6.17 26.92
CA ASN A 85 2.18 6.24 26.43
C ASN A 85 2.60 7.62 25.90
N LEU A 86 1.68 8.62 25.93
CA LEU A 86 2.03 9.98 25.52
C LEU A 86 3.01 10.65 26.49
N SER A 87 3.90 11.46 25.96
CA SER A 87 4.67 12.41 26.75
C SER A 87 3.74 13.47 27.34
N LYS A 88 3.95 13.87 28.60
CA LYS A 88 3.20 14.95 29.25
C LYS A 88 3.19 16.24 28.40
N ASN A 89 4.30 16.55 27.74
CA ASN A 89 4.33 17.64 26.77
C ASN A 89 3.87 17.14 25.41
N MET A 90 2.64 17.44 25.04
CA MET A 90 2.01 16.99 23.79
C MET A 90 2.83 17.36 22.53
N LYS A 91 3.51 18.52 22.54
CA LYS A 91 4.38 18.96 21.44
C LYS A 91 5.64 18.09 21.28
N LYS A 92 5.94 17.21 22.23
CA LYS A 92 7.06 16.26 22.20
C LYS A 92 6.65 14.86 21.75
N ASN A 93 5.39 14.66 21.35
CA ASN A 93 4.94 13.44 20.68
C ASN A 93 5.00 13.64 19.16
N LEU A 94 5.45 12.62 18.45
CA LEU A 94 5.54 12.59 17.00
C LEU A 94 4.80 11.36 16.48
N LEU A 95 3.94 11.55 15.50
CA LEU A 95 3.30 10.48 14.75
C LEU A 95 3.96 10.38 13.37
N LEU A 96 4.51 9.21 13.07
CA LEU A 96 4.98 8.85 11.75
C LEU A 96 3.91 7.97 11.09
N ILE A 97 3.42 8.41 9.97
CA ILE A 97 2.40 7.69 9.18
C ILE A 97 3.10 7.20 7.92
N LEU A 98 3.14 5.90 7.74
CA LEU A 98 3.83 5.25 6.64
C LEU A 98 2.84 4.60 5.69
N ASP A 99 3.16 4.65 4.42
CA ASP A 99 2.45 3.96 3.36
C ASP A 99 0.96 4.32 3.24
N THR A 100 0.60 5.48 3.74
CA THR A 100 -0.71 6.10 3.47
C THR A 100 -0.69 7.58 3.80
N ASN A 101 -1.42 8.36 3.03
CA ASN A 101 -1.71 9.76 3.31
C ASN A 101 -3.20 10.02 3.59
N LYS A 102 -4.04 8.97 3.64
CA LYS A 102 -5.49 9.10 3.73
C LYS A 102 -5.99 8.86 5.16
N LYS A 103 -6.74 9.82 5.70
CA LYS A 103 -7.25 9.80 7.09
C LYS A 103 -8.17 8.63 7.42
N ASP A 104 -8.89 8.11 6.45
CA ASP A 104 -9.84 7.01 6.59
C ASP A 104 -9.18 5.62 6.51
N LEU A 105 -7.91 5.58 6.07
CA LEU A 105 -7.15 4.34 5.94
C LEU A 105 -6.15 4.09 7.08
N VAL A 106 -5.88 5.06 7.95
CA VAL A 106 -4.89 4.88 9.03
C VAL A 106 -5.30 3.84 10.06
N GLN A 107 -4.33 3.13 10.65
CA GLN A 107 -4.54 2.16 11.73
C GLN A 107 -5.30 2.75 12.93
N SER A 108 -4.96 3.96 13.33
CA SER A 108 -5.50 4.58 14.54
C SER A 108 -5.99 6.00 14.30
N GLU A 109 -7.31 6.19 14.32
CA GLU A 109 -7.90 7.53 14.36
C GLU A 109 -7.60 8.25 15.66
N THR A 110 -7.43 7.52 16.77
CA THR A 110 -7.05 8.05 18.08
C THR A 110 -5.68 8.71 18.01
N ALA A 111 -4.66 8.00 17.50
CA ALA A 111 -3.32 8.56 17.28
C ALA A 111 -3.37 9.80 16.38
N LEU A 112 -4.12 9.72 15.28
CA LEU A 112 -4.26 10.83 14.33
C LEU A 112 -4.86 12.08 14.98
N LYS A 113 -5.82 11.94 15.90
CA LYS A 113 -6.48 13.05 16.62
C LYS A 113 -5.62 13.61 17.75
N LEU A 114 -4.99 12.73 18.54
CA LEU A 114 -4.29 13.14 19.77
C LEU A 114 -2.90 13.72 19.52
N ILE A 115 -2.16 13.24 18.52
CA ILE A 115 -0.76 13.63 18.33
C ILE A 115 -0.68 14.78 17.31
N PRO A 116 -0.28 16.00 17.76
CA PRO A 116 -0.31 17.18 16.90
C PRO A 116 0.82 17.23 15.87
N ASN A 117 2.00 16.68 16.19
CA ASN A 117 3.11 16.66 15.24
C ASN A 117 3.04 15.38 14.41
N LYS A 118 2.88 15.53 13.10
CA LYS A 118 2.74 14.42 12.17
C LYS A 118 3.75 14.52 11.03
N VAL A 119 4.27 13.38 10.61
CA VAL A 119 5.02 13.21 9.37
C VAL A 119 4.44 12.05 8.62
N ILE A 120 4.21 12.23 7.34
CA ILE A 120 3.77 11.19 6.42
C ILE A 120 4.95 10.86 5.50
N ILE A 121 5.23 9.58 5.30
CA ILE A 121 6.17 9.06 4.32
C ILE A 121 5.39 8.06 3.46
N ASP A 122 5.20 8.39 2.19
CA ASP A 122 4.24 7.68 1.36
C ASP A 122 4.58 7.83 -0.13
N HIS A 123 4.20 6.84 -0.94
CA HIS A 123 4.36 6.87 -2.39
C HIS A 123 3.01 6.95 -3.14
N HIS A 124 1.90 6.96 -2.41
CA HIS A 124 0.56 6.99 -2.98
C HIS A 124 0.12 8.40 -3.42
N GLY A 125 -0.77 8.43 -4.41
CA GLY A 125 -1.38 9.67 -4.89
C GLY A 125 -2.20 10.39 -3.81
N VAL A 126 -2.24 11.73 -3.89
CA VAL A 126 -3.06 12.57 -3.01
C VAL A 126 -4.51 12.61 -3.50
N GLY A 127 -5.45 12.86 -2.59
CA GLY A 127 -6.87 12.93 -2.89
C GLY A 127 -7.67 13.73 -1.85
N LYS A 128 -8.99 13.69 -1.95
CA LYS A 128 -9.90 14.46 -1.08
C LYS A 128 -9.72 14.14 0.42
N ASN A 129 -9.35 12.89 0.75
CA ASN A 129 -9.19 12.40 2.13
C ASN A 129 -7.76 12.50 2.64
N THR A 130 -6.86 13.17 1.91
CA THR A 130 -5.47 13.37 2.34
C THR A 130 -5.41 14.16 3.65
N ILE A 131 -4.57 13.71 4.58
CA ILE A 131 -4.28 14.34 5.87
C ILE A 131 -3.55 15.65 5.58
N LYS A 132 -4.15 16.80 5.98
CA LYS A 132 -3.63 18.14 5.65
C LYS A 132 -2.71 18.73 6.71
N ASP A 133 -2.82 18.28 7.96
CA ASP A 133 -2.11 18.80 9.14
C ASP A 133 -0.83 18.01 9.45
N ALA A 134 -0.14 17.54 8.42
CA ALA A 134 1.09 16.77 8.51
C ALA A 134 2.19 17.32 7.60
N PHE A 135 3.45 17.10 7.96
CA PHE A 135 4.57 17.27 7.04
C PHE A 135 4.65 16.03 6.13
N ILE A 136 4.43 16.20 4.84
CA ILE A 136 4.33 15.10 3.88
C ILE A 136 5.64 14.98 3.10
N ILE A 137 6.24 13.80 3.14
CA ILE A 137 7.34 13.37 2.29
C ILE A 137 6.77 12.33 1.35
N ARG A 138 6.47 12.73 0.13
CA ARG A 138 5.87 11.88 -0.89
C ARG A 138 6.73 11.84 -2.14
N ASP A 139 6.89 10.65 -2.70
CA ASP A 139 7.63 10.44 -3.94
C ASP A 139 6.88 9.47 -4.86
N ASP A 140 6.31 10.00 -5.95
CA ASP A 140 5.51 9.23 -6.90
C ASP A 140 6.35 8.33 -7.81
N ASN A 141 7.66 8.60 -7.85
CA ASN A 141 8.59 7.86 -8.69
C ASN A 141 9.24 6.68 -7.95
N THR A 142 8.93 6.50 -6.67
CA THR A 142 9.42 5.35 -5.90
C THR A 142 8.44 4.18 -5.99
N SER A 143 8.94 2.97 -5.97
CA SER A 143 8.11 1.77 -6.10
C SER A 143 7.24 1.51 -4.88
N SER A 144 7.77 1.80 -3.70
CA SER A 144 7.18 1.45 -2.40
C SER A 144 7.70 2.35 -1.28
N THR A 145 6.99 2.38 -0.16
CA THR A 145 7.46 3.04 1.06
C THR A 145 8.69 2.32 1.64
N CYS A 146 8.79 1.00 1.49
CA CYS A 146 9.99 0.22 1.85
C CYS A 146 11.24 0.67 1.09
N GLU A 147 11.13 1.03 -0.20
CA GLU A 147 12.24 1.62 -0.95
C GLU A 147 12.69 2.94 -0.33
N MET A 148 11.75 3.83 0.01
CA MET A 148 12.07 5.10 0.67
C MET A 148 12.79 4.88 2.01
N ILE A 149 12.33 3.93 2.83
CA ILE A 149 12.93 3.61 4.13
C ILE A 149 14.30 2.94 3.96
N THR A 150 14.50 2.10 2.95
CA THR A 150 15.80 1.51 2.62
C THR A 150 16.87 2.59 2.39
N ASN A 151 16.51 3.64 1.65
CA ASN A 151 17.41 4.77 1.41
C ASN A 151 17.76 5.55 2.68
N LEU A 152 16.85 5.63 3.66
CA LEU A 152 17.19 6.19 4.97
C LEU A 152 18.12 5.27 5.76
N ILE A 153 17.88 3.95 5.73
CA ILE A 153 18.71 2.95 6.42
C ILE A 153 20.14 3.04 5.91
N GLU A 154 20.34 3.02 4.61
CA GLU A 154 21.66 3.17 3.98
C GLU A 154 22.31 4.51 4.34
N ASN A 155 21.58 5.60 4.12
CA ASN A 155 22.13 6.95 4.34
C ASN A 155 22.45 7.25 5.81
N TYR A 156 21.85 6.53 6.76
CA TYR A 156 22.14 6.60 8.18
C TYR A 156 23.10 5.52 8.66
N GLU A 157 23.56 4.65 7.75
CA GLU A 157 24.46 3.54 8.06
C GLU A 157 23.92 2.66 9.20
N ILE A 158 22.61 2.34 9.12
CA ILE A 158 21.95 1.52 10.13
C ILE A 158 22.30 0.06 9.94
N GLU A 159 22.91 -0.55 10.94
CA GLU A 159 23.07 -2.00 11.00
C GLU A 159 21.70 -2.67 11.10
N LEU A 160 21.42 -3.57 10.20
CA LEU A 160 20.15 -4.26 10.09
C LEU A 160 20.39 -5.77 10.09
N ASP A 161 19.70 -6.48 10.98
CA ASP A 161 19.69 -7.93 10.96
C ASP A 161 19.11 -8.46 9.64
N PRO A 162 19.67 -9.56 9.08
CA PRO A 162 19.20 -10.15 7.81
C PRO A 162 17.70 -10.41 7.73
N TYR A 163 17.06 -10.72 8.86
CA TYR A 163 15.63 -10.95 8.88
C TYR A 163 14.83 -9.65 8.68
N PHE A 164 15.22 -8.54 9.29
CA PHE A 164 14.59 -7.25 9.07
C PHE A 164 14.84 -6.74 7.65
N ALA A 165 16.05 -6.94 7.11
CA ALA A 165 16.32 -6.66 5.70
C ALA A 165 15.40 -7.47 4.77
N THR A 166 15.13 -8.72 5.10
CA THR A 166 14.20 -9.60 4.36
C THR A 166 12.77 -9.08 4.39
N ILE A 167 12.30 -8.61 5.55
CA ILE A 167 10.94 -8.05 5.70
C ILE A 167 10.79 -6.81 4.82
N ILE A 168 11.75 -5.88 4.86
CA ILE A 168 11.72 -4.67 4.04
C ILE A 168 11.77 -5.01 2.54
N LEU A 169 12.63 -5.96 2.14
CA LEU A 169 12.69 -6.43 0.76
C LEU A 169 11.36 -7.04 0.32
N SER A 170 10.64 -7.73 1.21
CA SER A 170 9.34 -8.32 0.86
C SER A 170 8.28 -7.27 0.52
N GLY A 171 8.32 -6.09 1.13
CA GLY A 171 7.47 -4.95 0.78
C GLY A 171 7.77 -4.44 -0.63
N ILE A 172 9.05 -4.22 -0.96
CA ILE A 172 9.47 -3.82 -2.32
C ILE A 172 8.99 -4.85 -3.36
N VAL A 173 9.18 -6.15 -3.09
CA VAL A 173 8.79 -7.21 -4.02
C VAL A 173 7.27 -7.30 -4.17
N LEU A 174 6.49 -7.05 -3.10
CA LEU A 174 5.04 -7.02 -3.15
C LEU A 174 4.56 -5.90 -4.08
N ASP A 175 4.96 -4.66 -3.81
CA ASP A 175 4.45 -3.47 -4.51
C ASP A 175 4.91 -3.37 -5.96
N THR A 176 6.07 -3.93 -6.26
CA THR A 176 6.57 -4.03 -7.62
C THR A 176 6.03 -5.23 -8.39
N ASN A 177 5.21 -6.06 -7.74
CA ASN A 177 4.77 -7.35 -8.29
C ASN A 177 5.96 -8.13 -8.90
N ASN A 178 6.95 -8.44 -8.06
CA ASN A 178 8.21 -9.09 -8.47
C ASN A 178 9.01 -8.28 -9.51
N PHE A 179 9.17 -6.98 -9.30
CA PHE A 179 9.92 -6.07 -10.18
C PHE A 179 9.36 -5.93 -11.60
N THR A 180 8.04 -6.11 -11.76
CA THR A 180 7.35 -5.93 -13.04
C THR A 180 6.61 -4.61 -13.15
N LEU A 181 6.28 -3.97 -12.02
CA LEU A 181 5.55 -2.70 -11.96
C LEU A 181 6.35 -1.63 -11.22
N LYS A 182 6.26 -0.38 -11.66
CA LYS A 182 6.88 0.80 -11.01
C LYS A 182 8.34 0.62 -10.60
N THR A 183 9.09 -0.22 -11.31
CA THR A 183 10.45 -0.58 -10.97
C THR A 183 11.44 0.33 -11.69
N THR A 184 12.33 0.95 -10.94
CA THR A 184 13.37 1.86 -11.43
C THR A 184 14.78 1.32 -11.09
N ALA A 185 15.82 2.01 -11.54
CA ALA A 185 17.19 1.67 -11.14
C ALA A 185 17.39 1.78 -9.62
N GLU A 186 16.74 2.77 -8.98
CA GLU A 186 16.74 2.96 -7.53
C GLU A 186 16.06 1.80 -6.80
N THR A 187 14.98 1.26 -7.36
CA THR A 187 14.30 0.07 -6.81
C THR A 187 15.22 -1.16 -6.82
N TYR A 188 15.91 -1.41 -7.93
CA TYR A 188 16.91 -2.49 -8.02
C TYR A 188 18.09 -2.25 -7.07
N TYR A 189 18.53 -1.01 -6.93
CA TYR A 189 19.57 -0.66 -5.99
C TYR A 189 19.17 -0.91 -4.53
N ALA A 190 17.95 -0.52 -4.14
CA ALA A 190 17.42 -0.81 -2.80
C ALA A 190 17.36 -2.32 -2.53
N ALA A 191 16.91 -3.12 -3.50
CA ALA A 191 16.90 -4.57 -3.40
C ALA A 191 18.32 -5.16 -3.30
N TYR A 192 19.26 -4.65 -4.07
CA TYR A 192 20.68 -5.02 -3.96
C TYR A 192 21.23 -4.71 -2.57
N TYR A 193 20.99 -3.50 -2.07
CA TYR A 193 21.46 -3.07 -0.75
C TYR A 193 20.91 -3.98 0.36
N LEU A 194 19.60 -4.23 0.38
CA LEU A 194 19.00 -5.15 1.35
C LEU A 194 19.54 -6.58 1.24
N SER A 195 19.80 -7.04 0.00
CA SER A 195 20.41 -8.34 -0.24
C SER A 195 21.86 -8.41 0.28
N SER A 196 22.63 -7.32 0.18
CA SER A 196 23.98 -7.21 0.73
C SER A 196 23.99 -7.25 2.26
N LEU A 197 22.89 -6.86 2.90
CA LEU A 197 22.66 -7.01 4.35
C LEU A 197 22.17 -8.41 4.73
N GLY A 198 22.08 -9.34 3.77
CA GLY A 198 21.70 -10.73 4.01
C GLY A 198 20.21 -11.04 3.86
N ALA A 199 19.42 -10.16 3.22
CA ALA A 199 18.02 -10.47 2.93
C ALA A 199 17.88 -11.77 2.12
N SER A 200 16.94 -12.62 2.52
CA SER A 200 16.74 -13.96 1.96
C SER A 200 15.59 -13.97 0.95
N ALA A 201 15.90 -14.15 -0.34
CA ALA A 201 14.89 -14.31 -1.39
C ALA A 201 13.94 -15.49 -1.13
N LYS A 202 14.45 -16.60 -0.56
CA LYS A 202 13.63 -17.77 -0.17
C LYS A 202 12.60 -17.39 0.91
N LYS A 203 12.99 -16.57 1.89
CA LYS A 203 12.09 -16.12 2.96
C LYS A 203 11.10 -15.08 2.42
N VAL A 204 11.51 -14.19 1.50
CA VAL A 204 10.61 -13.28 0.78
C VAL A 204 9.50 -14.07 0.10
N GLN A 205 9.84 -15.11 -0.67
CA GLN A 205 8.82 -15.97 -1.28
C GLN A 205 7.90 -16.64 -0.26
N TYR A 206 8.44 -17.04 0.89
CA TYR A 206 7.62 -17.60 1.97
C TYR A 206 6.62 -16.59 2.54
N LEU A 207 7.02 -15.32 2.68
CA LEU A 207 6.15 -14.24 3.16
C LEU A 207 5.07 -13.87 2.13
N LEU A 208 5.39 -13.95 0.84
CA LEU A 208 4.47 -13.67 -0.27
C LEU A 208 3.47 -14.80 -0.59
N LYS A 209 3.54 -15.94 0.11
CA LYS A 209 2.59 -17.04 -0.10
C LYS A 209 1.17 -16.60 0.20
N GLN A 210 0.26 -16.96 -0.69
CA GLN A 210 -1.17 -16.72 -0.60
C GLN A 210 -1.91 -18.00 -0.15
N ASP A 211 -3.10 -17.82 0.40
CA ASP A 211 -4.00 -18.93 0.63
C ASP A 211 -4.51 -19.51 -0.70
N ILE A 212 -4.46 -20.83 -0.84
CA ILE A 212 -4.82 -21.50 -2.11
C ILE A 212 -6.32 -21.36 -2.43
N LEU A 213 -7.17 -21.36 -1.41
CA LEU A 213 -8.60 -21.24 -1.62
C LEU A 213 -8.97 -19.81 -2.03
N GLU A 214 -8.42 -18.79 -1.35
CA GLU A 214 -8.59 -17.39 -1.74
C GLU A 214 -8.05 -17.13 -3.15
N TYR A 215 -6.86 -17.69 -3.47
CA TYR A 215 -6.29 -17.59 -4.80
C TYR A 215 -7.21 -18.20 -5.86
N THR A 216 -7.70 -19.42 -5.63
CA THR A 216 -8.58 -20.12 -6.56
C THR A 216 -9.91 -19.39 -6.76
N GLU A 217 -10.53 -18.88 -5.68
CA GLU A 217 -11.75 -18.08 -5.78
C GLU A 217 -11.52 -16.82 -6.63
N ARG A 218 -10.42 -16.13 -6.39
CA ARG A 218 -10.05 -14.94 -7.18
C ARG A 218 -9.83 -15.27 -8.66
N GLN A 219 -9.19 -16.40 -8.98
CA GLN A 219 -8.96 -16.83 -10.37
C GLN A 219 -10.24 -17.11 -11.13
N LYS A 220 -11.38 -17.38 -10.46
CA LYS A 220 -12.69 -17.53 -11.14
C LYS A 220 -13.10 -16.28 -11.91
N LEU A 221 -12.59 -15.10 -11.56
CA LEU A 221 -12.80 -13.89 -12.35
C LEU A 221 -12.25 -14.03 -13.77
N LEU A 222 -11.15 -14.74 -13.98
CA LEU A 222 -10.56 -14.95 -15.30
C LEU A 222 -11.40 -15.85 -16.21
N THR A 223 -12.28 -16.69 -15.66
CA THR A 223 -13.13 -17.60 -16.46
C THR A 223 -14.20 -16.85 -17.28
N ARG A 224 -14.42 -15.57 -17.00
CA ARG A 224 -15.38 -14.70 -17.69
C ARG A 224 -14.71 -13.54 -18.41
N LEU A 225 -13.45 -13.75 -18.77
CA LEU A 225 -12.69 -12.77 -19.52
C LEU A 225 -13.32 -12.53 -20.90
N GLU A 226 -13.48 -11.28 -21.24
CA GLU A 226 -13.85 -10.76 -22.55
C GLU A 226 -12.73 -9.81 -22.99
N VAL A 227 -12.31 -9.87 -24.24
CA VAL A 227 -11.36 -8.93 -24.82
C VAL A 227 -12.12 -7.99 -25.74
N ILE A 228 -12.02 -6.70 -25.51
CA ILE A 228 -12.64 -5.64 -26.29
C ILE A 228 -11.54 -5.01 -27.15
N ASP A 229 -11.80 -4.89 -28.45
CA ASP A 229 -10.94 -4.29 -29.47
C ASP A 229 -9.49 -4.81 -29.46
N ASP A 230 -9.34 -6.11 -29.12
CA ASP A 230 -8.06 -6.84 -29.00
C ASP A 230 -7.05 -6.27 -27.99
N LYS A 231 -7.43 -5.26 -27.19
CA LYS A 231 -6.54 -4.51 -26.32
C LYS A 231 -7.02 -4.35 -24.87
N ILE A 232 -8.30 -4.47 -24.64
CA ILE A 232 -8.90 -4.24 -23.32
C ILE A 232 -9.39 -5.55 -22.74
N ALA A 233 -8.79 -6.01 -21.67
CA ALA A 233 -9.27 -7.16 -20.92
C ALA A 233 -10.38 -6.74 -19.95
N PHE A 234 -11.54 -7.32 -20.11
CA PHE A 234 -12.70 -7.02 -19.29
C PHE A 234 -13.23 -8.30 -18.62
N THR A 235 -13.44 -8.26 -17.31
CA THR A 235 -14.04 -9.38 -16.60
C THR A 235 -14.98 -8.94 -15.49
N LYS A 236 -15.90 -9.82 -15.13
CA LYS A 236 -16.88 -9.58 -14.07
C LYS A 236 -17.14 -10.82 -13.23
N ALA A 237 -17.38 -10.59 -11.93
CA ALA A 237 -17.78 -11.63 -11.01
C ALA A 237 -19.21 -12.13 -11.27
N THR A 238 -19.53 -13.29 -10.69
CA THR A 238 -20.93 -13.71 -10.49
C THR A 238 -21.58 -12.86 -9.41
N SER A 239 -22.91 -12.80 -9.39
CA SER A 239 -23.65 -12.05 -8.37
C SER A 239 -23.58 -12.66 -6.96
N SER A 240 -23.08 -13.89 -6.81
CA SER A 240 -23.06 -14.64 -5.56
C SER A 240 -21.77 -14.49 -4.75
N THR A 241 -20.66 -14.09 -5.38
CA THR A 241 -19.35 -14.01 -4.72
C THR A 241 -19.04 -12.57 -4.33
N ILE A 242 -18.62 -12.38 -3.07
CA ILE A 242 -18.13 -11.10 -2.53
C ILE A 242 -16.60 -11.15 -2.59
N TYR A 243 -16.00 -10.09 -3.12
CA TYR A 243 -14.56 -9.91 -3.24
C TYR A 243 -14.09 -8.72 -2.42
N ARG A 244 -12.86 -8.74 -1.98
CA ARG A 244 -12.19 -7.54 -1.45
C ARG A 244 -11.78 -6.63 -2.62
N ARG A 245 -11.56 -5.33 -2.35
CA ARG A 245 -11.06 -4.39 -3.38
C ARG A 245 -9.73 -4.84 -3.94
N GLU A 246 -8.85 -5.35 -3.08
CA GLU A 246 -7.53 -5.86 -3.41
C GLU A 246 -7.60 -7.06 -4.36
N ASP A 247 -8.62 -7.92 -4.23
CA ASP A 247 -8.79 -9.06 -5.13
C ASP A 247 -9.10 -8.61 -6.56
N LEU A 248 -9.98 -7.60 -6.71
CA LEU A 248 -10.28 -7.02 -8.02
C LEU A 248 -9.05 -6.35 -8.63
N ALA A 249 -8.26 -5.65 -7.80
CA ALA A 249 -7.02 -5.01 -8.21
C ALA A 249 -5.99 -6.04 -8.69
N LYS A 250 -5.74 -7.09 -7.90
CA LYS A 250 -4.80 -8.18 -8.24
C LYS A 250 -5.15 -8.88 -9.56
N ILE A 251 -6.44 -9.06 -9.87
CA ILE A 251 -6.87 -9.60 -11.16
C ILE A 251 -6.66 -8.59 -12.29
N ALA A 252 -6.95 -7.31 -12.05
CA ALA A 252 -6.70 -6.28 -13.05
C ALA A 252 -5.21 -6.19 -13.42
N ASP A 253 -4.31 -6.28 -12.42
CA ASP A 253 -2.87 -6.35 -12.64
C ASP A 253 -2.47 -7.62 -13.43
N THR A 254 -3.05 -8.77 -13.08
CA THR A 254 -2.79 -10.07 -13.78
C THR A 254 -3.16 -10.00 -15.26
N LEU A 255 -4.26 -9.32 -15.60
CA LEU A 255 -4.71 -9.21 -16.97
C LEU A 255 -3.76 -8.42 -17.88
N LEU A 256 -2.95 -7.50 -17.33
CA LEU A 256 -1.96 -6.77 -18.09
C LEU A 256 -0.74 -7.61 -18.52
N PHE A 257 -0.58 -8.83 -17.99
CA PHE A 257 0.50 -9.73 -18.42
C PHE A 257 0.18 -10.49 -19.73
N PHE A 258 -1.06 -10.42 -20.21
CA PHE A 258 -1.42 -11.09 -21.45
C PHE A 258 -1.02 -10.27 -22.68
N ASN A 259 -0.58 -10.98 -23.72
CA ASN A 259 -0.19 -10.35 -24.97
C ASN A 259 -1.32 -9.47 -25.54
N ASN A 260 -0.97 -8.34 -26.11
CA ASN A 260 -1.85 -7.32 -26.69
C ASN A 260 -2.77 -6.58 -25.69
N ILE A 261 -2.80 -6.92 -24.42
CA ILE A 261 -3.63 -6.22 -23.45
C ILE A 261 -2.92 -4.95 -22.95
N GLU A 262 -3.54 -3.81 -23.22
CA GLU A 262 -3.06 -2.48 -22.85
C GLU A 262 -3.80 -1.92 -21.62
N SER A 263 -5.02 -2.40 -21.37
CA SER A 263 -5.79 -2.03 -20.18
C SER A 263 -6.70 -3.15 -19.71
N SER A 264 -7.10 -3.10 -18.45
CA SER A 264 -7.95 -4.11 -17.83
C SER A 264 -9.01 -3.48 -16.93
N PHE A 265 -10.20 -4.09 -16.92
CA PHE A 265 -11.33 -3.70 -16.07
C PHE A 265 -11.91 -4.93 -15.40
N VAL A 266 -12.01 -4.90 -14.08
CA VAL A 266 -12.53 -6.00 -13.26
C VAL A 266 -13.68 -5.51 -12.40
N ILE A 267 -14.84 -6.17 -12.49
CA ILE A 267 -16.06 -5.82 -11.77
C ILE A 267 -16.43 -6.94 -10.80
N GLY A 268 -16.67 -6.60 -9.53
CA GLY A 268 -17.12 -7.57 -8.54
C GLY A 268 -17.94 -6.94 -7.41
N LYS A 269 -18.70 -7.76 -6.69
CA LYS A 269 -19.37 -7.33 -5.46
C LYS A 269 -18.36 -7.19 -4.34
N LEU A 270 -18.46 -6.08 -3.60
CA LEU A 270 -17.68 -5.81 -2.39
C LEU A 270 -18.49 -6.13 -1.11
N ASP A 271 -19.80 -6.02 -1.20
CA ASP A 271 -20.79 -6.41 -0.20
C ASP A 271 -22.18 -6.65 -0.85
N GLN A 272 -23.23 -6.83 -0.06
CA GLN A 272 -24.58 -7.11 -0.57
C GLN A 272 -25.09 -6.02 -1.53
N ASP A 273 -24.80 -4.75 -1.22
CA ASP A 273 -25.36 -3.58 -1.92
C ASP A 273 -24.32 -2.80 -2.74
N THR A 274 -23.06 -3.24 -2.75
CA THR A 274 -21.95 -2.47 -3.32
C THR A 274 -21.22 -3.28 -4.39
N VAL A 275 -21.04 -2.68 -5.55
CA VAL A 275 -20.23 -3.22 -6.67
C VAL A 275 -19.00 -2.36 -6.84
N GLY A 276 -17.83 -2.97 -6.83
CA GLY A 276 -16.55 -2.34 -7.11
C GLY A 276 -16.08 -2.57 -8.53
N VAL A 277 -15.34 -1.62 -9.05
CA VAL A 277 -14.59 -1.72 -10.31
C VAL A 277 -13.14 -1.40 -10.00
N SER A 278 -12.22 -2.23 -10.45
CA SER A 278 -10.80 -1.95 -10.49
C SER A 278 -10.32 -1.92 -11.93
N ALA A 279 -9.49 -0.93 -12.27
CA ALA A 279 -8.96 -0.80 -13.62
C ALA A 279 -7.47 -0.49 -13.60
N ARG A 280 -6.77 -0.96 -14.65
CA ARG A 280 -5.35 -0.78 -14.90
C ARG A 280 -5.08 -0.42 -16.34
N SER A 281 -3.96 0.26 -16.60
CA SER A 281 -3.47 0.59 -17.94
C SER A 281 -1.95 0.60 -17.99
N LEU A 282 -1.41 0.35 -19.17
CA LEU A 282 0.00 0.55 -19.49
C LEU A 282 0.31 1.98 -20.00
N GLY A 283 -0.68 2.90 -19.94
CA GLY A 283 -0.54 4.30 -20.32
C GLY A 283 -1.31 4.71 -21.59
N ASN A 284 -1.75 3.75 -22.41
CA ASN A 284 -2.50 4.07 -23.64
C ASN A 284 -3.96 4.48 -23.39
N TYR A 285 -4.50 4.11 -22.21
CA TYR A 285 -5.84 4.47 -21.75
C TYR A 285 -5.72 5.21 -20.42
N ASN A 286 -6.19 6.44 -20.34
CA ASN A 286 -6.20 7.19 -19.10
C ASN A 286 -7.35 6.72 -18.19
N ILE A 287 -7.01 5.87 -17.22
CA ILE A 287 -7.97 5.26 -16.30
C ILE A 287 -8.70 6.28 -15.45
N SER A 288 -8.00 7.33 -14.97
CA SER A 288 -8.61 8.39 -14.18
C SER A 288 -9.78 9.05 -14.91
N LYS A 289 -9.60 9.43 -16.19
CA LYS A 289 -10.66 10.06 -17.00
C LYS A 289 -11.90 9.19 -17.17
N ILE A 290 -11.72 7.85 -17.32
CA ILE A 290 -12.84 6.91 -17.43
C ILE A 290 -13.60 6.84 -16.10
N LEU A 291 -12.86 6.62 -15.00
CA LEU A 291 -13.47 6.33 -13.72
C LEU A 291 -14.00 7.57 -13.01
N GLU A 292 -13.43 8.75 -13.22
CA GLU A 292 -13.97 10.03 -12.70
C GLU A 292 -15.36 10.34 -13.25
N LYS A 293 -15.60 10.07 -14.54
CA LYS A 293 -16.94 10.18 -15.15
C LYS A 293 -17.96 9.22 -14.50
N LEU A 294 -17.47 8.17 -13.82
CA LEU A 294 -18.27 7.18 -13.10
C LEU A 294 -18.32 7.43 -11.57
N GLY A 295 -17.77 8.55 -11.11
CA GLY A 295 -17.72 8.90 -9.68
C GLY A 295 -16.61 8.20 -8.89
N GLY A 296 -15.65 7.59 -9.58
CA GLY A 296 -14.44 7.01 -9.03
C GLY A 296 -13.25 7.95 -9.06
N GLY A 297 -12.05 7.39 -9.11
CA GLY A 297 -10.80 8.13 -9.21
C GLY A 297 -9.61 7.20 -9.39
N GLY A 298 -8.44 7.80 -9.50
CA GLY A 298 -7.20 7.09 -9.72
C GLY A 298 -6.14 8.02 -10.31
N ASP A 299 -5.18 7.40 -10.97
CA ASP A 299 -4.18 8.05 -11.81
C ASP A 299 -4.31 7.55 -13.27
N GLU A 300 -3.33 7.85 -14.09
CA GLU A 300 -3.29 7.44 -15.49
C GLU A 300 -3.27 5.91 -15.65
N TYR A 301 -2.63 5.20 -14.73
CA TYR A 301 -2.36 3.76 -14.80
C TYR A 301 -3.32 2.93 -13.96
N ASN A 302 -3.81 3.48 -12.86
CA ASN A 302 -4.58 2.74 -11.86
C ASN A 302 -5.82 3.51 -11.46
N GLY A 303 -6.93 2.81 -11.25
CA GLY A 303 -8.11 3.44 -10.72
C GLY A 303 -9.14 2.47 -10.19
N ALA A 304 -10.09 3.03 -9.42
CA ALA A 304 -11.20 2.30 -8.87
C ALA A 304 -12.45 3.17 -8.77
N CYS A 305 -13.61 2.56 -8.86
CA CYS A 305 -14.87 3.19 -8.51
C CYS A 305 -15.81 2.21 -7.79
N VAL A 306 -16.79 2.76 -7.10
CA VAL A 306 -17.73 1.99 -6.28
C VAL A 306 -19.16 2.46 -6.55
N PHE A 307 -20.04 1.51 -6.77
CA PHE A 307 -21.45 1.76 -7.04
C PHE A 307 -22.32 1.16 -5.95
N LYS A 308 -23.12 1.97 -5.29
CA LYS A 308 -24.12 1.51 -4.32
C LYS A 308 -25.44 1.21 -5.01
N LYS A 309 -26.12 0.13 -4.60
CA LYS A 309 -27.44 -0.26 -5.07
C LYS A 309 -27.54 -0.45 -6.60
N LYS A 310 -26.45 -0.91 -7.22
CA LYS A 310 -26.43 -1.30 -8.64
C LYS A 310 -26.07 -2.77 -8.79
N SER A 311 -26.62 -3.43 -9.79
CA SER A 311 -26.21 -4.79 -10.18
C SER A 311 -24.90 -4.77 -10.97
N ILE A 312 -24.19 -5.90 -10.97
CA ILE A 312 -22.98 -6.08 -11.77
C ILE A 312 -23.25 -5.76 -13.26
N SER A 313 -24.39 -6.19 -13.80
CA SER A 313 -24.75 -5.93 -15.21
C SER A 313 -25.02 -4.46 -15.51
N GLN A 314 -25.59 -3.71 -14.56
CA GLN A 314 -25.75 -2.26 -14.71
C GLN A 314 -24.40 -1.53 -14.70
N VAL A 315 -23.49 -1.95 -13.80
CA VAL A 315 -22.15 -1.38 -13.71
C VAL A 315 -21.34 -1.71 -14.97
N GLU A 316 -21.40 -2.95 -15.44
CA GLU A 316 -20.79 -3.38 -16.70
C GLU A 316 -21.16 -2.47 -17.87
N LYS A 317 -22.48 -2.23 -18.05
CA LYS A 317 -22.98 -1.37 -19.11
C LYS A 317 -22.38 0.04 -19.02
N LEU A 318 -22.38 0.64 -17.82
CA LEU A 318 -21.82 1.97 -17.58
C LEU A 318 -20.33 2.04 -17.90
N VAL A 319 -19.54 1.05 -17.47
CA VAL A 319 -18.10 1.00 -17.73
C VAL A 319 -17.83 0.85 -19.24
N LYS A 320 -18.48 -0.09 -19.90
CA LYS A 320 -18.33 -0.30 -21.36
C LYS A 320 -18.75 0.93 -22.20
N GLU A 321 -19.78 1.66 -21.76
CA GLU A 321 -20.18 2.93 -22.41
C GLU A 321 -19.09 4.01 -22.27
N GLN A 322 -18.38 4.10 -21.13
CA GLN A 322 -17.30 5.07 -20.96
C GLN A 322 -16.04 4.67 -21.73
N ILE A 323 -15.71 3.39 -21.80
CA ILE A 323 -14.60 2.88 -22.61
C ILE A 323 -14.82 3.28 -24.08
N LYS A 324 -15.99 2.98 -24.67
CA LYS A 324 -16.30 3.32 -26.06
C LYS A 324 -16.27 4.83 -26.35
N LYS A 325 -16.62 5.69 -25.39
CA LYS A 325 -16.56 7.15 -25.58
C LYS A 325 -15.13 7.67 -25.64
N GLN A 326 -14.21 7.04 -24.92
CA GLN A 326 -12.80 7.44 -24.92
C GLN A 326 -12.06 6.98 -26.19
N GLU A 327 -12.51 5.90 -26.83
CA GLU A 327 -11.96 5.45 -28.12
C GLU A 327 -12.40 6.31 -29.31
N GLY A 328 -13.47 7.11 -29.14
CA GLY A 328 -13.99 8.04 -30.14
C GLY A 328 -13.51 9.49 -30.00
N GLU A 329 -12.75 9.79 -28.93
CA GLU A 329 -12.06 11.07 -28.68
C GLU A 329 -10.58 10.98 -29.10
#